data_078b34e9308a2bed6addcbb50b21ee3d
#
_entry.id   078b34e9308a2bed6addcbb50b21ee3d
#
_cell.length_a   1.000
_cell.length_b   1.000
_cell.length_c   1.000
_cell.angle_alpha   90.00
_cell.angle_beta   90.00
_cell.angle_gamma   90.00
#
_symmetry.space_group_name_H-M   'P 1'
#
loop_
_entity.id
_entity.type
_entity.pdbx_description
1 polymer ?
#
loop_
_entity_poly.entity_id
_entity_poly.type
_entity_poly.pdbx_seq_one_letter_code
_entity_poly.pdbx_strand_id
1 'polypeptide(L)'
;DLDGLTLLGERQHKFLSEWGKKQNSSVMKAVLSQTGFCGGAHLHGSKENRLHADLDSNGWPQKGRNKALKLIKEANAVHIAGDQHLATVIHHGIDKFEDGPWAFVVPAIVNNYYSRWWWPKNEKSGKKSNKVLPWNGRYLDGFNNKITMHAYANPDSDSSGSGYGIIKFNKKKKEVTFECWPRYQDVR
;
A
#
# COMPACT_ATOMS: atom_id res chain seq x y z
N ASP A 1 -9.12 -14.70 11.28
CA ASP A 1 -8.04 -14.61 12.27
C ASP A 1 -8.25 -15.59 13.41
N LEU A 2 -7.15 -16.14 13.92
CA LEU A 2 -7.16 -16.89 15.16
C LEU A 2 -7.10 -15.91 16.37
N ASP A 3 -7.63 -16.33 17.51
CA ASP A 3 -7.54 -15.51 18.72
C ASP A 3 -6.09 -15.41 19.22
N GLY A 4 -5.74 -14.27 19.78
CA GLY A 4 -4.40 -14.00 20.30
C GLY A 4 -3.36 -13.56 19.29
N LEU A 5 -3.67 -13.55 17.98
CA LEU A 5 -2.74 -13.06 16.98
C LEU A 5 -2.67 -11.54 16.96
N THR A 6 -1.45 -11.03 16.89
CA THR A 6 -1.17 -9.59 16.82
C THR A 6 -0.24 -9.30 15.65
N LEU A 7 -0.41 -8.16 14.98
CA LEU A 7 0.54 -7.67 13.98
C LEU A 7 1.63 -6.81 14.64
N LEU A 8 1.22 -5.86 15.46
CA LEU A 8 2.12 -5.02 16.23
C LEU A 8 2.01 -5.40 17.71
N GLY A 9 3.15 -5.36 18.42
CA GLY A 9 3.18 -5.55 19.86
C GLY A 9 2.65 -4.33 20.64
N GLU A 10 2.35 -4.52 21.93
CA GLU A 10 1.78 -3.48 22.80
C GLU A 10 2.65 -2.20 22.85
N ARG A 11 3.97 -2.35 22.87
CA ARG A 11 4.90 -1.21 22.84
C ARG A 11 4.73 -0.38 21.57
N GLN A 12 4.56 -1.02 20.41
CA GLN A 12 4.37 -0.33 19.15
C GLN A 12 2.99 0.36 19.09
N HIS A 13 1.95 -0.29 19.57
CA HIS A 13 0.62 0.31 19.68
C HIS A 13 0.64 1.54 20.57
N LYS A 14 1.25 1.45 21.76
CA LYS A 14 1.40 2.58 22.67
C LYS A 14 2.17 3.73 22.02
N PHE A 15 3.31 3.42 21.39
CA PHE A 15 4.11 4.42 20.68
C PHE A 15 3.29 5.15 19.60
N LEU A 16 2.62 4.40 18.71
CA LEU A 16 1.82 5.01 17.63
C LEU A 16 0.67 5.86 18.17
N SER A 17 -0.01 5.39 19.22
CA SER A 17 -1.09 6.14 19.86
C SER A 17 -0.58 7.45 20.49
N GLU A 18 0.52 7.42 21.25
CA GLU A 18 1.10 8.60 21.89
C GLU A 18 1.66 9.59 20.85
N TRP A 19 2.36 9.07 19.84
CA TRP A 19 2.89 9.86 18.74
C TRP A 19 1.76 10.49 17.92
N GLY A 20 0.69 9.75 17.66
CA GLY A 20 -0.47 10.23 16.94
C GLY A 20 -1.15 11.42 17.62
N LYS A 21 -1.24 11.41 18.95
CA LYS A 21 -1.82 12.49 19.76
C LYS A 21 -0.98 13.76 19.80
N LYS A 22 0.31 13.69 19.50
CA LYS A 22 1.18 14.87 19.39
C LYS A 22 0.79 15.69 18.18
N GLN A 23 -0.27 16.46 18.30
CA GLN A 23 -0.77 17.33 17.24
C GLN A 23 -0.04 18.67 17.28
N ASN A 24 0.74 18.92 16.23
CA ASN A 24 1.16 20.24 15.85
C ASN A 24 0.64 20.48 14.44
N SER A 25 -0.17 21.50 14.25
CA SER A 25 -0.79 21.83 12.95
C SER A 25 0.22 22.06 11.83
N SER A 26 1.48 22.27 12.19
CA SER A 26 2.59 22.46 11.24
C SER A 26 3.28 21.14 10.85
N VAL A 27 2.89 19.99 11.42
CA VAL A 27 3.55 18.71 11.20
C VAL A 27 2.70 17.81 10.33
N MET A 28 3.28 17.35 9.23
CA MET A 28 2.74 16.24 8.43
C MET A 28 3.44 14.96 8.88
N LYS A 29 2.70 13.86 8.95
CA LYS A 29 3.17 12.61 9.53
C LYS A 29 3.21 11.49 8.50
N ALA A 30 4.21 10.64 8.62
CA ALA A 30 4.31 9.40 7.87
C ALA A 30 4.68 8.24 8.80
N VAL A 31 4.12 7.07 8.53
CA VAL A 31 4.53 5.80 9.14
C VAL A 31 5.22 4.98 8.07
N LEU A 32 6.40 4.49 8.37
CA LEU A 32 7.16 3.60 7.49
C LEU A 32 7.06 2.18 8.02
N SER A 33 6.77 1.24 7.14
CA SER A 33 6.85 -0.18 7.42
C SER A 33 7.62 -0.90 6.33
N GLN A 34 8.13 -2.07 6.64
CA GLN A 34 8.83 -2.94 5.68
C GLN A 34 7.94 -3.20 4.47
N THR A 35 6.73 -3.67 4.69
CA THR A 35 5.78 -4.07 3.65
C THR A 35 4.41 -3.42 3.84
N GLY A 36 3.56 -3.46 2.82
CA GLY A 36 2.21 -2.91 2.84
C GLY A 36 1.28 -3.64 3.81
N PHE A 37 0.24 -2.95 4.28
CA PHE A 37 -0.81 -3.53 5.14
C PHE A 37 -1.93 -4.21 4.33
N CYS A 38 -1.61 -4.72 3.16
CA CYS A 38 -2.49 -5.50 2.29
C CYS A 38 -1.68 -6.22 1.22
N GLY A 39 -2.25 -7.23 0.59
CA GLY A 39 -1.73 -7.85 -0.62
C GLY A 39 -2.05 -6.99 -1.85
N GLY A 40 -1.23 -5.95 -2.10
CA GLY A 40 -1.43 -5.03 -3.21
C GLY A 40 -1.03 -5.61 -4.57
N ALA A 41 -0.28 -6.71 -4.62
CA ALA A 41 0.15 -7.36 -5.83
C ALA A 41 -0.65 -8.64 -6.09
N HIS A 42 -1.40 -8.68 -7.19
CA HIS A 42 -2.21 -9.85 -7.54
C HIS A 42 -1.44 -10.95 -8.27
N LEU A 43 -0.36 -10.59 -8.95
CA LEU A 43 0.43 -11.53 -9.73
C LEU A 43 1.84 -11.61 -9.19
N HIS A 44 2.35 -12.82 -9.12
CA HIS A 44 3.70 -13.11 -8.66
C HIS A 44 4.45 -13.91 -9.73
N GLY A 45 5.55 -13.35 -10.21
CA GLY A 45 6.40 -13.98 -11.23
C GLY A 45 5.85 -13.86 -12.64
N SER A 46 4.65 -14.32 -12.91
CA SER A 46 4.00 -14.25 -14.21
C SER A 46 2.56 -13.76 -14.14
N LYS A 47 2.01 -13.32 -15.26
CA LYS A 47 0.61 -12.87 -15.35
C LYS A 47 -0.41 -13.97 -15.00
N GLU A 48 -0.02 -15.22 -15.16
CA GLU A 48 -0.85 -16.39 -14.89
C GLU A 48 -0.77 -16.84 -13.43
N ASN A 49 0.31 -16.52 -12.74
CA ASN A 49 0.57 -16.95 -11.37
C ASN A 49 0.06 -15.93 -10.36
N ARG A 50 -1.05 -16.25 -9.68
CA ARG A 50 -1.72 -15.33 -8.75
C ARG A 50 -1.40 -15.62 -7.30
N LEU A 51 -1.07 -14.56 -6.58
CA LEU A 51 -1.13 -14.55 -5.13
C LEU A 51 -2.55 -14.21 -4.68
N HIS A 52 -3.17 -15.13 -3.93
CA HIS A 52 -4.46 -14.89 -3.29
C HIS A 52 -4.32 -14.31 -1.89
N ALA A 53 -3.30 -14.75 -1.18
CA ALA A 53 -2.95 -14.28 0.16
C ALA A 53 -1.43 -14.28 0.29
N ASP A 54 -0.87 -13.18 0.75
CA ASP A 54 0.58 -13.01 0.96
C ASP A 54 0.84 -12.86 2.46
N LEU A 55 1.22 -13.97 3.11
CA LEU A 55 1.53 -13.98 4.54
C LEU A 55 2.77 -13.15 4.89
N ASP A 56 3.56 -12.79 3.90
CA ASP A 56 4.71 -11.90 4.04
C ASP A 56 4.31 -10.41 4.04
N SER A 57 3.05 -10.11 3.72
CA SER A 57 2.49 -8.78 3.85
C SER A 57 1.92 -8.55 5.25
N ASN A 58 1.82 -7.28 5.67
CA ASN A 58 1.11 -6.88 6.89
C ASN A 58 -0.42 -6.87 6.71
N GLY A 59 -0.94 -7.56 5.71
CA GLY A 59 -2.38 -7.75 5.48
C GLY A 59 -3.03 -8.70 6.47
N TRP A 60 -2.21 -9.49 7.18
CA TRP A 60 -2.62 -10.48 8.16
C TRP A 60 -1.72 -10.41 9.41
N PRO A 61 -2.19 -10.72 10.63
CA PRO A 61 -3.59 -11.00 11.01
C PRO A 61 -4.49 -9.77 10.87
N GLN A 62 -5.70 -9.98 10.35
CA GLN A 62 -6.59 -8.90 9.92
C GLN A 62 -7.03 -7.97 11.06
N LYS A 63 -7.32 -8.54 12.25
CA LYS A 63 -7.63 -7.73 13.45
C LYS A 63 -6.46 -6.84 13.85
N GLY A 64 -5.24 -7.39 13.81
CA GLY A 64 -4.00 -6.64 14.10
C GLY A 64 -3.73 -5.55 13.07
N ARG A 65 -3.88 -5.88 11.78
CA ARG A 65 -3.82 -4.92 10.69
C ARG A 65 -4.80 -3.77 10.87
N ASN A 66 -6.05 -4.06 11.14
CA ASN A 66 -7.09 -3.04 11.29
C ASN A 66 -6.81 -2.13 12.50
N LYS A 67 -6.31 -2.69 13.60
CA LYS A 67 -5.89 -1.91 14.77
C LYS A 67 -4.74 -0.94 14.44
N ALA A 68 -3.73 -1.41 13.70
CA ALA A 68 -2.62 -0.57 13.25
C ALA A 68 -3.10 0.56 12.32
N LEU A 69 -3.94 0.25 11.34
CA LEU A 69 -4.49 1.25 10.42
C LEU A 69 -5.34 2.32 11.11
N LYS A 70 -6.11 1.94 12.15
CA LYS A 70 -6.85 2.91 12.99
C LYS A 70 -5.91 3.92 13.63
N LEU A 71 -4.81 3.46 14.23
CA LEU A 71 -3.81 4.33 14.85
C LEU A 71 -3.12 5.26 13.83
N ILE A 72 -2.78 4.75 12.65
CA ILE A 72 -2.17 5.55 11.58
C ILE A 72 -3.14 6.63 11.09
N LYS A 73 -4.41 6.28 10.92
CA LYS A 73 -5.47 7.22 10.56
C LYS A 73 -5.69 8.30 11.62
N GLU A 74 -5.79 7.91 12.90
CA GLU A 74 -5.95 8.83 14.03
C GLU A 74 -4.77 9.80 14.14
N ALA A 75 -3.57 9.35 13.78
CA ALA A 75 -2.38 10.20 13.68
C ALA A 75 -2.42 11.17 12.49
N ASN A 76 -3.39 11.05 11.60
CA ASN A 76 -3.45 11.75 10.29
C ASN A 76 -2.14 11.56 9.49
N ALA A 77 -1.64 10.34 9.47
CA ALA A 77 -0.39 9.99 8.82
C ALA A 77 -0.64 9.24 7.51
N VAL A 78 0.25 9.46 6.53
CA VAL A 78 0.35 8.58 5.37
C VAL A 78 1.19 7.36 5.70
N HIS A 79 0.90 6.24 5.08
CA HIS A 79 1.66 5.00 5.22
C HIS A 79 2.59 4.84 4.02
N ILE A 80 3.86 4.53 4.27
CA ILE A 80 4.88 4.31 3.26
C ILE A 80 5.47 2.92 3.49
N ALA A 81 5.52 2.12 2.42
CA ALA A 81 6.01 0.76 2.49
C ALA A 81 6.75 0.37 1.22
N GLY A 82 7.46 -0.75 1.27
CA GLY A 82 8.16 -1.36 0.14
C GLY A 82 7.76 -2.82 -0.06
N ASP A 83 8.73 -3.64 -0.43
CA ASP A 83 8.71 -5.10 -0.46
C ASP A 83 7.81 -5.76 -1.52
N GLN A 84 6.68 -5.20 -1.87
CA GLN A 84 5.68 -5.83 -2.73
C GLN A 84 6.09 -5.98 -4.20
N HIS A 85 7.26 -5.49 -4.61
CA HIS A 85 7.77 -5.56 -5.99
C HIS A 85 6.80 -4.96 -7.02
N LEU A 86 5.94 -4.07 -6.56
CA LEU A 86 4.95 -3.33 -7.36
C LEU A 86 4.66 -2.01 -6.67
N ALA A 87 4.86 -0.91 -7.36
CA ALA A 87 4.49 0.39 -6.82
C ALA A 87 2.97 0.58 -6.90
N THR A 88 2.37 0.97 -5.77
CA THR A 88 0.92 1.19 -5.68
C THR A 88 0.58 2.37 -4.79
N VAL A 89 -0.51 3.07 -5.13
CA VAL A 89 -1.17 4.03 -4.23
C VAL A 89 -2.53 3.46 -3.85
N ILE A 90 -2.70 3.20 -2.58
CA ILE A 90 -3.86 2.53 -2.02
C ILE A 90 -4.49 3.40 -0.94
N HIS A 91 -5.82 3.52 -0.97
CA HIS A 91 -6.58 3.99 0.17
C HIS A 91 -7.11 2.76 0.93
N HIS A 92 -6.60 2.53 2.12
CA HIS A 92 -7.02 1.38 2.92
C HIS A 92 -8.47 1.51 3.39
N GLY A 93 -9.14 0.37 3.44
CA GLY A 93 -10.39 0.21 4.16
C GLY A 93 -10.18 -0.61 5.43
N ILE A 94 -10.92 -0.29 6.49
CA ILE A 94 -10.97 -0.98 7.77
C ILE A 94 -12.34 -1.64 7.91
N ASP A 95 -13.34 -0.85 8.28
CA ASP A 95 -14.73 -1.30 8.38
C ASP A 95 -15.48 -1.08 7.05
N LYS A 96 -15.12 -0.01 6.33
CA LYS A 96 -15.64 0.35 4.99
C LYS A 96 -14.47 0.58 4.03
N PHE A 97 -14.76 0.67 2.73
CA PHE A 97 -13.78 1.15 1.78
C PHE A 97 -13.43 2.61 2.07
N GLU A 98 -12.13 2.93 1.97
CA GLU A 98 -11.64 4.32 2.06
C GLU A 98 -11.79 4.96 3.46
N ASP A 99 -11.95 4.16 4.50
CA ASP A 99 -12.03 4.65 5.87
C ASP A 99 -10.73 4.52 6.68
N GLY A 100 -9.65 4.10 6.04
CA GLY A 100 -8.30 4.00 6.60
C GLY A 100 -7.35 5.09 6.09
N PRO A 101 -6.04 4.94 6.33
CA PRO A 101 -5.03 5.86 5.81
C PRO A 101 -4.71 5.61 4.33
N TRP A 102 -4.14 6.62 3.68
CA TRP A 102 -3.49 6.48 2.39
C TRP A 102 -2.15 5.78 2.53
N ALA A 103 -1.82 4.93 1.57
CA ALA A 103 -0.57 4.22 1.49
C ALA A 103 0.10 4.40 0.12
N PHE A 104 1.41 4.54 0.16
CA PHE A 104 2.28 4.43 -1.01
C PHE A 104 3.24 3.28 -0.78
N VAL A 105 3.09 2.22 -1.57
CA VAL A 105 4.07 1.15 -1.68
C VAL A 105 5.02 1.53 -2.79
N VAL A 106 6.29 1.73 -2.45
CA VAL A 106 7.33 2.14 -3.42
C VAL A 106 7.83 0.93 -4.21
N PRO A 107 8.36 1.12 -5.44
CA PRO A 107 8.99 0.04 -6.17
C PRO A 107 10.28 -0.40 -5.47
N ALA A 108 10.71 -1.64 -5.69
CA ALA A 108 12.00 -2.11 -5.22
C ALA A 108 13.13 -1.35 -5.93
N ILE A 109 14.12 -0.86 -5.17
CA ILE A 109 15.22 -0.09 -5.76
C ILE A 109 16.11 -0.95 -6.67
N VAL A 110 16.31 -2.20 -6.28
CA VAL A 110 16.99 -3.22 -7.08
C VAL A 110 16.16 -4.49 -7.03
N ASN A 111 15.63 -4.89 -8.15
CA ASN A 111 14.90 -6.13 -8.28
C ASN A 111 15.26 -6.82 -9.59
N ASN A 112 16.24 -7.72 -9.52
CA ASN A 112 16.59 -8.61 -10.63
C ASN A 112 15.93 -10.00 -10.48
N TYR A 113 15.00 -10.11 -9.54
CA TYR A 113 14.49 -11.41 -9.11
C TYR A 113 13.17 -11.72 -9.81
N TYR A 114 12.15 -10.91 -9.58
CA TYR A 114 10.86 -10.99 -10.23
C TYR A 114 10.07 -9.71 -9.98
N SER A 115 9.13 -9.44 -10.87
CA SER A 115 8.17 -8.34 -10.75
C SER A 115 6.80 -8.86 -10.41
N ARG A 116 5.99 -8.02 -9.82
CA ARG A 116 4.57 -8.28 -9.59
C ARG A 116 3.72 -7.31 -10.38
N TRP A 117 2.48 -7.68 -10.61
CA TRP A 117 1.53 -6.88 -11.38
C TRP A 117 0.24 -6.69 -10.62
N TRP A 118 -0.40 -5.56 -10.83
CA TRP A 118 -1.78 -5.34 -10.51
C TRP A 118 -2.63 -5.68 -11.74
N TRP A 119 -3.26 -6.85 -11.70
CA TRP A 119 -4.13 -7.36 -12.76
C TRP A 119 -5.24 -8.22 -12.16
N PRO A 120 -6.27 -7.60 -11.56
CA PRO A 120 -7.36 -8.34 -10.96
C PRO A 120 -8.17 -9.09 -12.03
N LYS A 121 -8.40 -10.41 -11.83
CA LYS A 121 -9.19 -11.24 -12.77
C LYS A 121 -10.66 -10.85 -12.79
N ASN A 122 -11.17 -10.29 -11.70
CA ASN A 122 -12.57 -10.03 -11.52
C ASN A 122 -12.87 -8.56 -11.79
N GLU A 123 -13.22 -8.26 -13.04
CA GLU A 123 -13.64 -6.92 -13.45
C GLU A 123 -14.91 -6.43 -12.74
N LYS A 124 -15.62 -7.32 -12.02
CA LYS A 124 -16.86 -6.97 -11.30
C LYS A 124 -16.63 -6.09 -10.08
N SER A 125 -15.43 -6.07 -9.53
CA SER A 125 -15.12 -5.31 -8.32
C SER A 125 -14.54 -3.91 -8.58
N GLY A 126 -14.08 -3.63 -9.78
CA GLY A 126 -13.54 -2.33 -10.16
C GLY A 126 -14.23 -1.74 -11.38
N LYS A 127 -14.76 -0.54 -11.27
CA LYS A 127 -15.12 0.22 -12.46
C LYS A 127 -13.83 0.67 -13.13
N LYS A 128 -13.67 0.42 -14.44
CA LYS A 128 -12.62 1.04 -15.24
C LYS A 128 -12.76 2.56 -15.15
N SER A 129 -12.02 3.18 -14.25
CA SER A 129 -12.23 4.60 -13.93
C SER A 129 -11.49 5.54 -14.86
N ASN A 130 -10.42 5.07 -15.51
CA ASN A 130 -9.75 5.84 -16.55
C ASN A 130 -9.05 4.92 -17.57
N LYS A 131 -8.72 5.49 -18.74
CA LYS A 131 -8.09 4.73 -19.84
C LYS A 131 -6.62 4.38 -19.56
N VAL A 132 -5.96 5.12 -18.69
CA VAL A 132 -4.52 4.94 -18.38
C VAL A 132 -4.33 3.87 -17.30
N LEU A 133 -5.20 3.88 -16.30
CA LEU A 133 -5.17 2.91 -15.19
C LEU A 133 -6.53 2.18 -15.11
N PRO A 134 -6.78 1.21 -16.01
CA PRO A 134 -8.10 0.60 -16.17
C PRO A 134 -8.58 -0.21 -14.98
N TRP A 135 -7.68 -0.61 -14.08
CA TRP A 135 -8.00 -1.42 -12.90
C TRP A 135 -7.94 -0.63 -11.57
N ASN A 136 -8.11 0.69 -11.63
CA ASN A 136 -8.39 1.46 -10.43
C ASN A 136 -9.77 1.10 -9.88
N GLY A 137 -9.92 1.16 -8.56
CA GLY A 137 -11.21 0.90 -7.92
C GLY A 137 -11.11 0.11 -6.63
N ARG A 138 -12.24 -0.37 -6.18
CA ARG A 138 -12.42 -1.07 -4.90
C ARG A 138 -12.27 -2.57 -5.09
N TYR A 139 -11.44 -3.18 -4.25
CA TYR A 139 -11.13 -4.60 -4.29
C TYR A 139 -11.05 -5.19 -2.88
N LEU A 140 -11.15 -6.50 -2.82
CA LEU A 140 -10.73 -7.27 -1.65
C LEU A 140 -9.41 -7.97 -2.00
N ASP A 141 -8.42 -7.84 -1.12
CA ASP A 141 -7.17 -8.60 -1.25
C ASP A 141 -7.37 -10.08 -0.87
N GLY A 142 -6.31 -10.88 -0.92
CA GLY A 142 -6.37 -12.31 -0.61
C GLY A 142 -6.79 -12.63 0.84
N PHE A 143 -6.79 -11.67 1.75
CA PHE A 143 -7.29 -11.78 3.13
C PHE A 143 -8.66 -11.13 3.33
N ASN A 144 -9.35 -10.74 2.26
CA ASN A 144 -10.59 -9.97 2.29
C ASN A 144 -10.45 -8.56 2.90
N ASN A 145 -9.25 -8.00 2.93
CA ASN A 145 -9.06 -6.61 3.30
C ASN A 145 -9.60 -5.69 2.22
N LYS A 146 -10.37 -4.69 2.63
CA LYS A 146 -10.87 -3.66 1.72
C LYS A 146 -9.74 -2.74 1.30
N ILE A 147 -9.54 -2.58 0.01
CA ILE A 147 -8.57 -1.65 -0.57
C ILE A 147 -9.19 -0.89 -1.74
N THR A 148 -8.84 0.37 -1.90
CA THR A 148 -9.12 1.11 -3.11
C THR A 148 -7.81 1.41 -3.80
N MET A 149 -7.60 0.82 -4.97
CA MET A 149 -6.44 1.08 -5.81
C MET A 149 -6.63 2.37 -6.58
N HIS A 150 -5.76 3.33 -6.36
CA HIS A 150 -5.78 4.63 -7.05
C HIS A 150 -4.74 4.74 -8.15
N ALA A 151 -3.58 4.15 -7.95
CA ALA A 151 -2.52 4.09 -8.94
C ALA A 151 -1.66 2.84 -8.74
N TYR A 152 -1.06 2.37 -9.84
CA TYR A 152 -0.11 1.26 -9.84
C TYR A 152 0.84 1.42 -11.03
N ALA A 153 2.05 0.87 -10.91
CA ALA A 153 3.03 0.87 -11.99
C ALA A 153 3.38 -0.58 -12.35
N ASN A 154 2.60 -1.17 -13.24
CA ASN A 154 2.92 -2.51 -13.76
C ASN A 154 4.24 -2.46 -14.56
N PRO A 155 5.17 -3.39 -14.32
CA PRO A 155 6.40 -3.47 -15.09
C PRO A 155 6.16 -3.96 -16.52
N ASP A 156 7.10 -3.67 -17.41
CA ASP A 156 7.06 -4.15 -18.81
C ASP A 156 7.36 -5.64 -18.90
N SER A 157 8.21 -6.14 -18.01
CA SER A 157 8.71 -7.52 -17.98
C SER A 157 9.01 -7.96 -16.57
N ASP A 158 9.29 -9.25 -16.39
CA ASP A 158 9.63 -9.84 -15.09
C ASP A 158 10.87 -9.21 -14.43
N SER A 159 11.77 -8.62 -15.21
CA SER A 159 13.01 -8.02 -14.71
C SER A 159 12.96 -6.51 -14.57
N SER A 160 11.86 -5.85 -14.90
CA SER A 160 11.78 -4.38 -14.99
C SER A 160 11.06 -3.68 -13.84
N GLY A 161 10.67 -4.42 -12.80
CA GLY A 161 9.90 -3.89 -11.68
C GLY A 161 10.68 -3.01 -10.69
N SER A 162 11.96 -2.74 -10.96
CA SER A 162 12.79 -1.87 -10.12
C SER A 162 12.49 -0.39 -10.34
N GLY A 163 12.80 0.41 -9.32
CA GLY A 163 12.63 1.85 -9.38
C GLY A 163 12.78 2.48 -8.01
N TYR A 164 12.32 3.70 -7.89
CA TYR A 164 12.28 4.41 -6.61
C TYR A 164 11.04 5.29 -6.51
N GLY A 165 10.66 5.61 -5.29
CA GLY A 165 9.58 6.54 -5.00
C GLY A 165 10.11 7.85 -4.42
N ILE A 166 9.46 8.96 -4.76
CA ILE A 166 9.67 10.26 -4.13
C ILE A 166 8.38 10.67 -3.44
N ILE A 167 8.48 11.10 -2.19
CA ILE A 167 7.37 11.60 -1.42
C ILE A 167 7.65 13.06 -1.06
N LYS A 168 6.77 13.96 -1.51
CA LYS A 168 6.88 15.40 -1.28
C LYS A 168 5.79 15.86 -0.31
N PHE A 169 6.20 16.45 0.80
CA PHE A 169 5.30 17.03 1.80
C PHE A 169 5.22 18.55 1.63
N ASN A 170 4.07 19.05 1.24
CA ASN A 170 3.80 20.48 1.15
C ASN A 170 3.01 20.96 2.38
N LYS A 171 3.71 21.49 3.38
CA LYS A 171 3.09 21.95 4.64
C LYS A 171 2.10 23.11 4.44
N LYS A 172 2.38 24.02 3.50
CA LYS A 172 1.52 25.19 3.24
C LYS A 172 0.18 24.77 2.66
N LYS A 173 0.21 23.82 1.71
CA LYS A 173 -1.00 23.30 1.06
C LYS A 173 -1.63 22.12 1.79
N LYS A 174 -0.94 21.54 2.77
CA LYS A 174 -1.30 20.27 3.45
C LYS A 174 -1.48 19.12 2.46
N GLU A 175 -0.62 19.03 1.48
CA GLU A 175 -0.63 18.04 0.41
C GLU A 175 0.56 17.09 0.53
N VAL A 176 0.33 15.82 0.20
CA VAL A 176 1.39 14.83 -0.01
C VAL A 176 1.33 14.39 -1.46
N THR A 177 2.45 14.47 -2.17
CA THR A 177 2.58 13.96 -3.53
C THR A 177 3.41 12.68 -3.50
N PHE A 178 2.90 11.64 -4.13
CA PHE A 178 3.61 10.39 -4.37
C PHE A 178 4.03 10.30 -5.82
N GLU A 179 5.31 10.10 -6.06
CA GLU A 179 5.89 9.91 -7.38
C GLU A 179 6.56 8.55 -7.45
N CYS A 180 6.23 7.78 -8.47
CA CYS A 180 6.90 6.53 -8.80
C CYS A 180 7.77 6.76 -10.04
N TRP A 181 9.05 6.40 -9.94
CA TRP A 181 10.02 6.47 -11.02
C TRP A 181 10.51 5.06 -11.34
N PRO A 182 9.81 4.35 -12.26
CA PRO A 182 10.26 3.04 -12.71
C PRO A 182 11.60 3.13 -13.43
N ARG A 183 12.42 2.11 -13.29
CA ARG A 183 13.75 2.03 -13.91
C ARG A 183 13.74 2.22 -15.43
N TYR A 184 12.68 1.82 -16.09
CA TYR A 184 12.53 1.91 -17.55
C TYR A 184 12.10 3.31 -18.03
N GLN A 185 11.82 4.24 -17.14
CA GLN A 185 11.48 5.62 -17.51
C GLN A 185 12.75 6.45 -17.66
N ASP A 186 12.86 7.16 -18.77
CA ASP A 186 13.89 8.16 -18.95
C ASP A 186 13.56 9.38 -18.09
N VAL A 187 14.51 9.76 -17.25
CA VAL A 187 14.37 10.90 -16.32
C VAL A 187 14.89 12.22 -16.88
N ARG A 188 15.33 12.22 -18.15
CA ARG A 188 15.84 13.39 -18.86
C ARG A 188 14.73 14.24 -19.45
#